data_8d9d4e9e7a688f65b61a37313732ca45
#
_entry.id   8d9d4e9e7a688f65b61a37313732ca45
#
_cell.length_a   1.000
_cell.length_b   1.000
_cell.length_c   1.000
_cell.angle_alpha   90.00
_cell.angle_beta   90.00
_cell.angle_gamma   90.00
#
_symmetry.space_group_name_H-M   'P 1'
#
loop_
_entity.id
_entity.type
_entity.pdbx_description
1 polymer ?
#
loop_
_entity_poly.entity_id
_entity_poly.type
_entity_poly.pdbx_seq_one_letter_code
_entity_poly.pdbx_strand_id
1 'polypeptide(L)'
;MSNEWKEYVSDPRTICKYGAKCYQKNPDHHKSYKHPPNLKAKGKDRQRTRFTPYDKKPFKADSEDVKPQSQDAILDSVTNDDTCAEKLSDSTPSPNNSKEANRLIEDNHDNYYGKETNNNIYKECFQVEMPDDFFKFYECLNEESSSIEHLMASVNLEMIGPFDLLLGKLPKLDNKDLYLVHWRFFYDVPEFQAVLKKKGKSELHIGYFRDNPNDKPVFLAKNDSSKDCIITPVAENIFAAVYWFLQNEKSSSPFMSIACQKLSEKVKKWGESNGYKVEEYEKKSRIKIQICKTFHGAGIVVPYNKKTQIGYRKLVESNANIKKMFQKLEEASGEAEKSKVLSEIQPLITYSSIALDECDFGTGLEAGMALFCSGIQELQSSATSLLSSSYTLLKREEFAKIIQVHMKHRRKGPDVALWGNKIQ
;
A
#
# COMPACT_ATOMS: atom_id res chain seq x y z
N MET A 1 8.79 49.25 -18.12
CA MET A 1 8.80 48.05 -17.29
C MET A 1 9.28 48.42 -15.91
N SER A 2 8.58 48.00 -14.84
CA SER A 2 9.04 48.24 -13.47
C SER A 2 10.36 47.50 -13.20
N ASN A 3 11.18 48.01 -12.25
CA ASN A 3 12.44 47.34 -11.90
C ASN A 3 12.19 45.86 -11.44
N GLU A 4 11.10 45.63 -10.72
CA GLU A 4 10.68 44.28 -10.28
C GLU A 4 10.41 43.31 -11.47
N TRP A 5 9.92 43.84 -12.61
CA TRP A 5 9.70 43.05 -13.82
C TRP A 5 11.02 42.70 -14.52
N LYS A 6 12.01 43.61 -14.47
CA LYS A 6 13.34 43.33 -15.02
C LYS A 6 14.06 42.27 -14.21
N GLU A 7 13.96 42.31 -12.87
CA GLU A 7 14.51 41.32 -11.97
C GLU A 7 13.87 39.96 -12.20
N TYR A 8 12.54 39.91 -12.35
CA TYR A 8 11.82 38.64 -12.66
C TYR A 8 12.29 38.03 -13.98
N VAL A 9 12.49 38.80 -15.02
CA VAL A 9 12.93 38.31 -16.32
C VAL A 9 14.37 37.81 -16.27
N SER A 10 15.27 38.49 -15.56
CA SER A 10 16.69 38.12 -15.42
C SER A 10 16.96 37.00 -14.42
N ASP A 11 15.99 36.62 -13.60
CA ASP A 11 16.12 35.54 -12.59
C ASP A 11 16.26 34.17 -13.29
N PRO A 12 17.33 33.39 -13.03
CA PRO A 12 17.60 32.13 -13.70
C PRO A 12 16.71 30.96 -13.22
N ARG A 13 15.92 31.15 -12.14
CA ARG A 13 15.05 30.10 -11.60
C ARG A 13 13.94 29.74 -12.57
N THR A 14 13.43 28.50 -12.44
CA THR A 14 12.30 28.01 -13.24
C THR A 14 11.02 28.81 -12.92
N ILE A 15 10.20 29.09 -13.93
CA ILE A 15 8.93 29.80 -13.73
C ILE A 15 7.95 28.87 -13.01
N CYS A 16 7.35 29.34 -11.92
CA CYS A 16 6.28 28.60 -11.26
C CYS A 16 5.06 28.44 -12.16
N LYS A 17 4.55 27.22 -12.37
CA LYS A 17 3.40 26.98 -13.26
C LYS A 17 2.13 27.73 -12.84
N TYR A 18 2.03 28.13 -11.59
CA TYR A 18 0.91 28.92 -11.08
C TYR A 18 1.14 30.45 -11.16
N GLY A 19 2.31 30.88 -11.55
CA GLY A 19 2.65 32.29 -11.77
C GLY A 19 2.24 33.21 -10.60
N ALA A 20 1.54 34.31 -10.92
CA ALA A 20 1.05 35.28 -9.93
C ALA A 20 -0.06 34.77 -9.02
N LYS A 21 -0.67 33.61 -9.33
CA LYS A 21 -1.72 32.95 -8.53
C LYS A 21 -1.17 31.88 -7.60
N CYS A 22 0.15 31.73 -7.52
CA CYS A 22 0.76 30.76 -6.62
C CYS A 22 0.42 31.09 -5.16
N TYR A 23 -0.15 30.11 -4.47
CA TYR A 23 -0.53 30.19 -3.06
C TYR A 23 0.50 29.56 -2.13
N GLN A 24 1.54 28.93 -2.69
CA GLN A 24 2.61 28.32 -1.92
C GLN A 24 3.38 29.35 -1.11
N LYS A 25 3.46 29.11 0.20
CA LYS A 25 4.23 29.92 1.15
C LYS A 25 5.52 29.25 1.60
N ASN A 26 5.81 28.06 1.04
CA ASN A 26 7.02 27.31 1.36
C ASN A 26 8.26 28.07 0.88
N PRO A 27 9.23 28.38 1.78
CA PRO A 27 10.47 29.05 1.39
C PRO A 27 11.29 28.31 0.34
N ASP A 28 11.28 26.97 0.35
CA ASP A 28 12.05 26.16 -0.60
C ASP A 28 11.41 26.17 -1.99
N HIS A 29 10.07 26.25 -2.09
CA HIS A 29 9.39 26.50 -3.34
C HIS A 29 9.80 27.86 -3.94
N HIS A 30 9.86 28.91 -3.12
CA HIS A 30 10.27 30.24 -3.56
C HIS A 30 11.77 30.35 -3.85
N LYS A 31 12.62 29.45 -3.35
CA LYS A 31 14.02 29.33 -3.74
C LYS A 31 14.18 28.67 -5.11
N SER A 32 13.35 27.67 -5.40
CA SER A 32 13.44 26.86 -6.62
C SER A 32 12.70 27.48 -7.81
N TYR A 33 11.63 28.23 -7.55
CA TYR A 33 10.74 28.77 -8.58
C TYR A 33 10.62 30.31 -8.47
N LYS A 34 10.62 30.98 -9.63
CA LYS A 34 10.34 32.41 -9.72
C LYS A 34 8.87 32.70 -9.99
N HIS A 35 8.39 33.80 -9.43
CA HIS A 35 7.01 34.24 -9.54
C HIS A 35 6.95 35.65 -10.10
N PRO A 36 5.99 35.97 -10.99
CA PRO A 36 5.83 37.32 -11.50
C PRO A 36 5.45 38.29 -10.37
N PRO A 37 5.94 39.55 -10.40
CA PRO A 37 5.64 40.55 -9.38
C PRO A 37 4.12 40.80 -9.33
N ASN A 38 3.59 40.91 -8.11
CA ASN A 38 2.15 41.09 -7.87
C ASN A 38 1.76 42.55 -8.16
N LEU A 39 1.14 42.82 -9.30
CA LEU A 39 0.61 44.12 -9.70
C LEU A 39 -0.69 44.46 -8.93
N LYS A 40 -0.70 44.38 -7.60
CA LYS A 40 -1.82 44.93 -6.81
C LYS A 40 -1.41 46.20 -6.11
N ALA A 41 -2.18 47.26 -6.45
CA ALA A 41 -2.12 48.62 -5.98
C ALA A 41 -1.92 48.76 -4.46
N LYS A 42 -1.15 49.78 -4.07
CA LYS A 42 -1.06 50.36 -2.73
C LYS A 42 -2.46 50.69 -2.21
N GLY A 43 -2.88 50.07 -1.14
CA GLY A 43 -4.16 50.36 -0.49
C GLY A 43 -4.39 49.54 0.77
N LYS A 44 -4.06 50.16 1.92
CA LYS A 44 -4.57 49.99 3.29
C LYS A 44 -4.58 48.61 3.92
N ASP A 45 -3.82 48.48 4.99
CA ASP A 45 -3.91 47.49 6.03
C ASP A 45 -5.35 47.15 6.40
N ARG A 46 -5.75 45.91 6.14
CA ARG A 46 -6.86 45.24 6.81
C ARG A 46 -6.41 43.83 7.17
N GLN A 47 -6.43 43.55 8.46
CA GLN A 47 -6.23 42.21 9.06
C GLN A 47 -7.00 41.16 8.26
N ARG A 48 -6.27 40.24 7.65
CA ARG A 48 -6.86 39.10 6.96
C ARG A 48 -7.22 38.01 7.96
N THR A 49 -8.48 37.94 8.29
CA THR A 49 -9.11 36.73 8.82
C THR A 49 -8.98 35.59 7.79
N ARG A 50 -8.63 34.45 8.29
CA ARG A 50 -8.43 33.20 7.57
C ARG A 50 -9.75 32.78 6.91
N PHE A 51 -9.86 32.89 5.58
CA PHE A 51 -10.98 32.31 4.83
C PHE A 51 -10.74 30.81 4.67
N THR A 52 -11.61 30.01 5.27
CA THR A 52 -11.83 28.61 4.93
C THR A 52 -12.91 28.53 3.83
N PRO A 53 -12.77 27.67 2.81
CA PRO A 53 -13.68 27.65 1.64
C PRO A 53 -15.07 27.09 1.86
N TYR A 54 -15.52 26.89 3.11
CA TYR A 54 -16.84 26.30 3.39
C TYR A 54 -17.53 26.97 4.57
N ASP A 55 -18.07 28.19 4.30
CA ASP A 55 -19.19 28.70 5.09
C ASP A 55 -20.41 28.87 4.16
N LYS A 56 -21.31 27.90 4.24
CA LYS A 56 -22.64 27.99 3.63
C LYS A 56 -23.52 28.90 4.49
N LYS A 57 -23.90 30.07 3.97
CA LYS A 57 -25.09 30.78 4.42
C LYS A 57 -26.25 30.52 3.45
N PRO A 58 -27.48 30.37 3.94
CA PRO A 58 -28.63 30.02 3.10
C PRO A 58 -29.13 31.23 2.33
N PHE A 59 -29.29 31.08 1.02
CA PHE A 59 -30.01 32.06 0.20
C PHE A 59 -31.51 31.79 0.30
N LYS A 60 -32.24 32.83 0.64
CA LYS A 60 -33.70 32.89 0.49
C LYS A 60 -34.05 33.10 -0.99
N ALA A 61 -35.05 32.36 -1.41
CA ALA A 61 -35.68 32.49 -2.72
C ALA A 61 -36.47 33.80 -2.84
N ASP A 62 -36.28 34.49 -3.96
CA ASP A 62 -37.32 35.30 -4.58
C ASP A 62 -37.35 35.02 -6.08
N SER A 63 -38.52 34.73 -6.54
CA SER A 63 -38.95 34.36 -7.88
C SER A 63 -38.92 35.55 -8.82
N GLU A 64 -38.50 35.36 -10.06
CA GLU A 64 -39.23 35.92 -11.21
C GLU A 64 -38.81 35.24 -12.54
N ASP A 65 -39.85 34.88 -13.26
CA ASP A 65 -39.88 34.22 -14.57
C ASP A 65 -39.20 35.04 -15.67
N VAL A 66 -38.53 34.38 -16.61
CA VAL A 66 -38.71 34.60 -18.08
C VAL A 66 -38.14 33.40 -18.84
N LYS A 67 -38.95 32.80 -19.68
CA LYS A 67 -38.67 31.76 -20.70
C LYS A 67 -38.55 32.40 -22.08
N PRO A 68 -38.31 31.61 -23.15
CA PRO A 68 -37.03 31.39 -23.85
C PRO A 68 -37.10 31.90 -25.30
N GLN A 69 -35.98 31.95 -25.99
CA GLN A 69 -36.02 31.93 -27.48
C GLN A 69 -34.79 31.19 -28.04
N SER A 70 -35.14 30.22 -28.86
CA SER A 70 -34.32 29.45 -29.81
C SER A 70 -33.84 30.30 -30.98
N GLN A 71 -32.70 29.96 -31.55
CA GLN A 71 -32.53 29.92 -33.00
C GLN A 71 -31.21 29.25 -33.43
N ASP A 72 -31.39 28.36 -34.31
CA ASP A 72 -30.68 27.48 -35.20
C ASP A 72 -29.47 28.04 -35.99
N ALA A 73 -28.58 27.07 -36.26
CA ALA A 73 -27.92 26.74 -37.55
C ALA A 73 -26.78 27.63 -38.06
N ILE A 74 -25.65 27.07 -38.41
CA ILE A 74 -25.19 26.67 -39.75
C ILE A 74 -23.74 26.17 -39.68
N LEU A 75 -23.54 25.01 -40.33
CA LEU A 75 -22.37 24.35 -40.89
C LEU A 75 -21.26 25.31 -41.43
N ASP A 76 -19.98 24.98 -41.21
CA ASP A 76 -19.13 24.54 -42.32
C ASP A 76 -17.79 23.93 -41.83
N SER A 77 -17.37 22.96 -42.63
CA SER A 77 -16.21 22.10 -42.62
C SER A 77 -14.87 22.85 -42.77
N VAL A 78 -13.75 22.28 -42.27
CA VAL A 78 -12.51 21.97 -42.98
C VAL A 78 -11.52 21.20 -42.05
N THR A 79 -11.25 20.00 -42.41
CA THR A 79 -10.11 19.04 -42.43
C THR A 79 -8.80 19.30 -41.70
N ASN A 80 -8.36 18.18 -41.05
CA ASN A 80 -7.00 17.62 -40.88
C ASN A 80 -6.02 18.37 -39.93
N ASP A 81 -5.35 17.73 -38.98
CA ASP A 81 -4.44 16.57 -39.05
C ASP A 81 -4.01 16.09 -37.69
N ASP A 82 -3.75 14.80 -37.61
CA ASP A 82 -2.87 14.04 -36.73
C ASP A 82 -2.67 14.42 -35.26
N THR A 83 -3.28 13.64 -34.35
CA THR A 83 -2.68 13.23 -33.09
C THR A 83 -3.02 11.78 -32.77
N CYS A 84 -1.98 10.96 -32.68
CA CYS A 84 -2.02 9.59 -32.21
C CYS A 84 -2.70 9.51 -30.82
N ALA A 85 -3.93 9.02 -30.83
CA ALA A 85 -4.58 8.52 -29.63
C ALA A 85 -4.35 7.01 -29.58
N GLU A 86 -3.40 6.55 -28.79
CA GLU A 86 -3.32 5.16 -28.40
C GLU A 86 -4.60 4.80 -27.65
N LYS A 87 -5.41 3.98 -28.28
CA LYS A 87 -6.53 3.29 -27.65
C LYS A 87 -5.97 2.32 -26.61
N LEU A 88 -6.06 2.68 -25.34
CA LEU A 88 -6.02 1.69 -24.26
C LEU A 88 -7.26 0.81 -24.44
N SER A 89 -7.03 -0.36 -25.01
CA SER A 89 -8.02 -1.43 -25.04
C SER A 89 -8.29 -1.90 -23.60
N ASP A 90 -9.53 -1.80 -23.23
CA ASP A 90 -10.14 -2.38 -22.03
C ASP A 90 -9.94 -3.90 -22.09
N SER A 91 -8.88 -4.41 -21.43
CA SER A 91 -8.70 -5.84 -21.23
C SER A 91 -8.96 -6.15 -19.75
N THR A 92 -10.20 -6.60 -19.48
CA THR A 92 -10.51 -7.37 -18.29
C THR A 92 -9.44 -8.45 -18.10
N PRO A 93 -8.87 -8.61 -16.88
CA PRO A 93 -7.88 -9.67 -16.65
C PRO A 93 -8.56 -11.02 -16.81
N SER A 94 -8.23 -11.68 -17.91
CA SER A 94 -8.66 -13.06 -18.19
C SER A 94 -8.04 -14.00 -17.15
N PRO A 95 -8.77 -15.03 -16.72
CA PRO A 95 -8.27 -16.06 -15.78
C PRO A 95 -7.16 -16.96 -16.36
N ASN A 96 -6.57 -16.59 -17.49
CA ASN A 96 -5.55 -17.39 -18.18
C ASN A 96 -4.14 -17.32 -17.60
N ASN A 97 -3.82 -16.31 -16.77
CA ASN A 97 -2.46 -16.18 -16.20
C ASN A 97 -2.11 -17.27 -15.16
N SER A 98 -3.11 -17.86 -14.49
CA SER A 98 -2.88 -19.01 -13.60
C SER A 98 -2.59 -20.31 -14.39
N LYS A 99 -3.08 -20.39 -15.65
CA LYS A 99 -2.82 -21.55 -16.53
C LYS A 99 -1.43 -21.47 -17.18
N GLU A 100 -0.90 -20.27 -17.40
CA GLU A 100 0.43 -20.08 -17.96
C GLU A 100 1.52 -20.40 -16.92
N ALA A 101 1.35 -19.98 -15.67
CA ALA A 101 2.21 -20.39 -14.56
C ALA A 101 2.16 -21.93 -14.32
N ASN A 102 0.98 -22.54 -14.47
CA ASN A 102 0.81 -24.00 -14.31
C ASN A 102 1.37 -24.84 -15.48
N ARG A 103 1.63 -24.26 -16.66
CA ARG A 103 2.25 -24.99 -17.78
C ARG A 103 3.76 -25.11 -17.70
N LEU A 104 4.41 -24.34 -16.83
CA LEU A 104 5.87 -24.29 -16.70
C LEU A 104 6.43 -25.25 -15.63
N ILE A 105 5.58 -25.95 -14.89
CA ILE A 105 6.01 -26.86 -13.82
C ILE A 105 5.85 -28.32 -14.31
N GLU A 106 6.76 -28.78 -15.13
CA GLU A 106 7.04 -30.21 -15.29
C GLU A 106 7.99 -30.65 -14.16
N ASP A 107 7.70 -31.80 -13.54
CA ASP A 107 8.35 -32.36 -12.34
C ASP A 107 9.86 -32.70 -12.54
N ASN A 108 10.69 -31.72 -12.83
CA ASN A 108 12.14 -31.85 -12.80
C ASN A 108 12.68 -31.08 -11.59
N HIS A 109 13.37 -31.78 -10.67
CA HIS A 109 14.04 -31.18 -9.51
C HIS A 109 14.99 -30.01 -9.87
N ASP A 110 15.48 -29.96 -11.11
CA ASP A 110 16.33 -28.88 -11.63
C ASP A 110 15.57 -27.54 -11.81
N ASN A 111 14.23 -27.56 -11.77
CA ASN A 111 13.39 -26.37 -11.92
C ASN A 111 13.09 -25.64 -10.61
N TYR A 112 13.62 -26.11 -9.47
CA TYR A 112 13.45 -25.47 -8.17
C TYR A 112 14.75 -24.87 -7.66
N TYR A 113 14.63 -23.84 -6.83
CA TYR A 113 15.77 -23.39 -6.04
C TYR A 113 16.16 -24.49 -5.05
N GLY A 114 17.47 -24.69 -4.82
CA GLY A 114 17.95 -25.47 -3.69
C GLY A 114 17.55 -24.79 -2.36
N LYS A 115 17.83 -25.43 -1.24
CA LYS A 115 17.65 -24.78 0.08
C LYS A 115 18.62 -23.62 0.21
N GLU A 116 18.06 -22.40 0.23
CA GLU A 116 18.86 -21.17 0.17
C GLU A 116 18.84 -20.40 1.49
N THR A 117 20.01 -19.93 1.89
CA THR A 117 20.19 -19.03 3.04
C THR A 117 20.77 -17.68 2.64
N ASN A 118 21.12 -17.51 1.37
CA ASN A 118 21.71 -16.27 0.87
C ASN A 118 20.65 -15.17 0.68
N ASN A 119 20.72 -14.12 1.47
CA ASN A 119 19.79 -12.98 1.42
C ASN A 119 19.70 -12.28 0.05
N ASN A 120 20.73 -12.36 -0.78
CA ASN A 120 20.67 -11.79 -2.13
C ASN A 120 19.59 -12.47 -2.98
N ILE A 121 19.36 -13.77 -2.83
CA ILE A 121 18.31 -14.51 -3.54
C ILE A 121 16.92 -14.10 -3.03
N TYR A 122 16.78 -13.91 -1.71
CA TYR A 122 15.53 -13.37 -1.13
C TYR A 122 15.22 -11.98 -1.67
N LYS A 123 16.23 -11.09 -1.74
CA LYS A 123 16.08 -9.76 -2.30
C LYS A 123 15.74 -9.79 -3.78
N GLU A 124 16.31 -10.72 -4.55
CA GLU A 124 15.98 -10.92 -5.96
C GLU A 124 14.52 -11.38 -6.15
N CYS A 125 14.05 -12.36 -5.35
CA CYS A 125 12.72 -12.91 -5.48
C CYS A 125 11.64 -12.02 -4.83
N PHE A 126 11.88 -11.51 -3.63
CA PHE A 126 10.86 -10.82 -2.82
C PHE A 126 11.10 -9.31 -2.65
N GLN A 127 12.15 -8.76 -3.27
CA GLN A 127 12.57 -7.35 -3.18
C GLN A 127 12.98 -6.90 -1.76
N VAL A 128 13.12 -7.83 -0.82
CA VAL A 128 13.49 -7.55 0.57
C VAL A 128 14.39 -8.65 1.11
N GLU A 129 15.30 -8.27 2.01
CA GLU A 129 16.12 -9.23 2.76
C GLU A 129 15.32 -9.80 3.94
N MET A 130 15.57 -11.07 4.28
CA MET A 130 14.97 -11.66 5.46
C MET A 130 15.86 -11.40 6.69
N PRO A 131 15.24 -11.13 7.86
CA PRO A 131 16.01 -10.87 9.09
C PRO A 131 16.60 -12.16 9.70
N ASP A 132 17.57 -11.99 10.59
CA ASP A 132 18.30 -13.12 11.20
C ASP A 132 17.37 -14.10 11.94
N ASP A 133 16.33 -13.60 12.61
CA ASP A 133 15.38 -14.43 13.35
C ASP A 133 14.58 -15.37 12.44
N PHE A 134 14.38 -14.99 11.14
CA PHE A 134 13.76 -15.86 10.14
C PHE A 134 14.58 -17.15 9.90
N PHE A 135 15.87 -17.01 9.68
CA PHE A 135 16.77 -18.15 9.46
C PHE A 135 16.95 -18.98 10.73
N LYS A 136 17.15 -18.32 11.84
CA LYS A 136 17.28 -18.97 13.16
C LYS A 136 16.04 -19.71 13.60
N PHE A 137 14.86 -19.23 13.22
CA PHE A 137 13.62 -19.96 13.47
C PHE A 137 13.56 -21.27 12.68
N TYR A 138 14.02 -21.26 11.42
CA TYR A 138 14.13 -22.47 10.62
C TYR A 138 15.13 -23.46 11.24
N GLU A 139 16.29 -23.00 11.72
CA GLU A 139 17.28 -23.81 12.43
C GLU A 139 16.66 -24.46 13.68
N CYS A 140 15.97 -23.67 14.51
CA CYS A 140 15.26 -24.16 15.70
C CYS A 140 14.30 -25.32 15.38
N LEU A 141 13.54 -25.22 14.29
CA LEU A 141 12.60 -26.29 13.90
C LEU A 141 13.31 -27.52 13.36
N ASN A 142 14.44 -27.37 12.68
CA ASN A 142 15.19 -28.45 12.02
C ASN A 142 15.97 -29.34 13.01
N GLU A 143 16.25 -28.88 14.23
CA GLU A 143 17.01 -29.63 15.24
C GLU A 143 16.35 -30.93 15.70
N GLU A 144 15.02 -30.99 15.72
CA GLU A 144 14.28 -32.13 16.31
C GLU A 144 13.34 -32.86 15.37
N SER A 145 13.11 -32.35 14.17
CA SER A 145 12.08 -32.89 13.29
C SER A 145 12.64 -33.34 11.97
N SER A 146 12.36 -34.59 11.59
CA SER A 146 12.62 -35.10 10.24
C SER A 146 11.76 -34.39 9.18
N SER A 147 10.65 -33.76 9.58
CA SER A 147 9.76 -32.99 8.73
C SER A 147 9.22 -31.77 9.47
N ILE A 148 9.82 -30.61 9.18
CA ILE A 148 9.37 -29.30 9.71
C ILE A 148 7.90 -29.05 9.36
N GLU A 149 7.50 -29.41 8.16
CA GLU A 149 6.14 -29.19 7.67
C GLU A 149 5.10 -29.98 8.46
N HIS A 150 5.38 -31.25 8.78
CA HIS A 150 4.50 -32.03 9.63
C HIS A 150 4.42 -31.47 11.04
N LEU A 151 5.55 -30.99 11.58
CA LEU A 151 5.58 -30.33 12.89
C LEU A 151 4.69 -29.07 12.89
N MET A 152 4.86 -28.19 11.91
CA MET A 152 4.06 -26.97 11.80
C MET A 152 2.59 -27.26 11.51
N ALA A 153 2.30 -28.23 10.65
CA ALA A 153 0.93 -28.66 10.35
C ALA A 153 0.20 -29.25 11.58
N SER A 154 0.94 -29.89 12.51
CA SER A 154 0.36 -30.43 13.76
C SER A 154 -0.20 -29.37 14.70
N VAL A 155 0.21 -28.11 14.51
CA VAL A 155 -0.24 -26.93 15.27
C VAL A 155 -1.06 -25.96 14.41
N ASN A 156 -1.63 -26.43 13.30
CA ASN A 156 -2.40 -25.63 12.35
C ASN A 156 -1.65 -24.42 11.75
N LEU A 157 -0.35 -24.52 11.57
CA LEU A 157 0.48 -23.47 10.99
C LEU A 157 1.19 -24.00 9.74
N GLU A 158 1.34 -23.17 8.74
CA GLU A 158 2.07 -23.44 7.49
C GLU A 158 3.14 -22.37 7.30
N MET A 159 4.34 -22.79 6.87
CA MET A 159 5.40 -21.93 6.43
C MET A 159 5.17 -21.59 4.96
N ILE A 160 5.16 -20.31 4.60
CA ILE A 160 4.79 -19.83 3.27
C ILE A 160 5.76 -18.77 2.74
N GLY A 161 5.66 -18.46 1.46
CA GLY A 161 6.38 -17.37 0.82
C GLY A 161 7.90 -17.54 0.90
N PRO A 162 8.65 -16.65 1.57
CA PRO A 162 10.11 -16.77 1.69
C PRO A 162 10.59 -18.10 2.27
N PHE A 163 9.81 -18.79 3.10
CA PHE A 163 10.18 -20.12 3.60
C PHE A 163 10.26 -21.18 2.50
N ASP A 164 9.59 -20.99 1.36
CA ASP A 164 9.68 -21.93 0.24
C ASP A 164 11.09 -22.04 -0.35
N LEU A 165 11.93 -20.98 -0.20
CA LEU A 165 13.36 -21.04 -0.51
C LEU A 165 14.13 -21.95 0.47
N LEU A 166 13.90 -21.81 1.78
CA LEU A 166 14.54 -22.66 2.79
C LEU A 166 14.10 -24.13 2.69
N LEU A 167 12.86 -24.35 2.25
CA LEU A 167 12.31 -25.69 2.07
C LEU A 167 12.68 -26.32 0.72
N GLY A 168 13.29 -25.55 -0.20
CA GLY A 168 13.60 -26.02 -1.55
C GLY A 168 12.38 -26.21 -2.43
N LYS A 169 11.31 -25.43 -2.22
CA LYS A 169 10.02 -25.52 -2.89
C LYS A 169 9.71 -24.38 -3.83
N LEU A 170 10.53 -23.34 -3.85
CA LEU A 170 10.32 -22.21 -4.74
C LEU A 170 10.77 -22.59 -6.16
N PRO A 171 9.86 -22.65 -7.16
CA PRO A 171 10.26 -22.94 -8.53
C PRO A 171 11.02 -21.76 -9.13
N LYS A 172 11.94 -22.06 -10.06
CA LYS A 172 12.61 -21.06 -10.88
C LYS A 172 11.66 -20.61 -11.99
N LEU A 173 11.31 -19.34 -12.00
CA LEU A 173 10.41 -18.73 -12.98
C LEU A 173 11.18 -17.80 -13.90
N ASP A 174 10.85 -17.82 -15.20
CA ASP A 174 11.38 -16.87 -16.18
C ASP A 174 10.91 -15.45 -15.84
N ASN A 175 9.63 -15.31 -15.50
CA ASN A 175 9.08 -14.04 -15.03
C ASN A 175 9.23 -13.91 -13.50
N LYS A 176 10.34 -13.29 -13.08
CA LYS A 176 10.65 -13.08 -11.65
C LYS A 176 9.65 -12.19 -10.91
N ASP A 177 8.89 -11.36 -11.62
CA ASP A 177 7.86 -10.51 -10.99
C ASP A 177 6.77 -11.34 -10.32
N LEU A 178 6.54 -12.58 -10.78
CA LEU A 178 5.54 -13.47 -10.17
C LEU A 178 5.87 -13.85 -8.73
N TYR A 179 7.15 -13.83 -8.31
CA TYR A 179 7.51 -14.05 -6.91
C TYR A 179 6.90 -12.99 -5.97
N LEU A 180 6.67 -11.76 -6.47
CA LEU A 180 6.13 -10.66 -5.67
C LEU A 180 4.67 -10.85 -5.27
N VAL A 181 3.95 -11.75 -5.95
CA VAL A 181 2.55 -12.11 -5.65
C VAL A 181 2.42 -13.50 -5.05
N HIS A 182 3.50 -14.24 -4.91
CA HIS A 182 3.51 -15.54 -4.26
C HIS A 182 3.25 -15.38 -2.76
N TRP A 183 2.16 -15.97 -2.27
CA TRP A 183 1.66 -15.81 -0.92
C TRP A 183 1.43 -14.35 -0.48
N ARG A 184 1.04 -13.49 -1.42
CA ARG A 184 0.57 -12.14 -1.11
C ARG A 184 -0.95 -12.09 -1.15
N PHE A 185 -1.54 -11.88 0.02
CA PHE A 185 -2.99 -11.86 0.19
C PHE A 185 -3.60 -10.55 -0.30
N PHE A 186 -4.92 -10.56 -0.49
CA PHE A 186 -5.65 -9.45 -1.12
C PHE A 186 -5.39 -8.08 -0.48
N TYR A 187 -5.22 -8.03 0.84
CA TYR A 187 -4.98 -6.78 1.58
C TYR A 187 -3.52 -6.59 2.01
N ASP A 188 -2.58 -7.38 1.49
CA ASP A 188 -1.17 -7.23 1.82
C ASP A 188 -0.56 -6.03 1.12
N VAL A 189 -0.25 -5.01 1.89
CA VAL A 189 0.51 -3.84 1.41
C VAL A 189 1.98 -4.22 1.15
N PRO A 190 2.74 -3.46 0.34
CA PRO A 190 4.15 -3.76 0.06
C PRO A 190 5.02 -3.91 1.30
N GLU A 191 4.72 -3.16 2.35
CA GLU A 191 5.42 -3.19 3.64
C GLU A 191 5.27 -4.52 4.39
N PHE A 192 4.28 -5.35 4.03
CA PHE A 192 3.92 -6.57 4.72
C PHE A 192 4.29 -7.80 3.89
N GLN A 193 5.26 -8.59 4.37
CA GLN A 193 5.69 -9.85 3.75
C GLN A 193 5.22 -11.03 4.58
N ALA A 194 4.20 -11.74 4.09
CA ALA A 194 3.67 -12.96 4.73
C ALA A 194 4.73 -14.07 4.75
N VAL A 195 4.86 -14.77 5.88
CA VAL A 195 5.79 -15.88 6.10
C VAL A 195 5.13 -17.11 6.75
N LEU A 196 4.02 -16.92 7.47
CA LEU A 196 3.28 -17.98 8.14
C LEU A 196 1.78 -17.82 7.86
N LYS A 197 1.06 -18.92 7.73
CA LYS A 197 -0.39 -18.93 7.49
C LYS A 197 -1.05 -19.98 8.37
N LYS A 198 -2.25 -19.70 8.85
CA LYS A 198 -3.10 -20.72 9.49
C LYS A 198 -3.53 -21.75 8.43
N LYS A 199 -3.34 -23.05 8.74
CA LYS A 199 -3.63 -24.15 7.82
C LYS A 199 -5.09 -24.18 7.37
N GLY A 200 -5.30 -24.62 6.15
CA GLY A 200 -6.61 -24.82 5.54
C GLY A 200 -7.18 -23.57 4.87
N LYS A 201 -8.52 -23.43 4.87
CA LYS A 201 -9.22 -22.34 4.15
C LYS A 201 -9.16 -20.97 4.84
N SER A 202 -8.43 -20.85 5.95
CA SER A 202 -8.25 -19.58 6.63
C SER A 202 -7.32 -18.65 5.82
N GLU A 203 -7.64 -17.36 5.77
CA GLU A 203 -6.77 -16.32 5.24
C GLU A 203 -5.99 -15.60 6.35
N LEU A 204 -6.03 -16.13 7.59
CA LEU A 204 -5.22 -15.64 8.68
C LEU A 204 -3.75 -15.97 8.42
N HIS A 205 -2.93 -14.95 8.31
CA HIS A 205 -1.49 -15.08 8.09
C HIS A 205 -0.71 -14.08 8.94
N ILE A 206 0.57 -14.37 9.11
CA ILE A 206 1.53 -13.57 9.89
C ILE A 206 2.69 -13.24 8.97
N GLY A 207 3.16 -12.00 9.03
CA GLY A 207 4.26 -11.54 8.20
C GLY A 207 5.09 -10.46 8.87
N TYR A 208 6.25 -10.21 8.31
CA TYR A 208 7.14 -9.11 8.66
C TYR A 208 6.62 -7.81 8.08
N PHE A 209 6.53 -6.78 8.91
CA PHE A 209 6.20 -5.42 8.51
C PHE A 209 7.42 -4.52 8.60
N ARG A 210 7.68 -3.74 7.56
CA ARG A 210 8.81 -2.79 7.50
C ARG A 210 8.37 -1.46 6.88
N ASP A 211 8.95 -0.37 7.37
CA ASP A 211 8.63 0.97 6.86
C ASP A 211 9.41 1.31 5.58
N ASN A 212 10.55 0.66 5.37
CA ASN A 212 11.42 0.86 4.21
C ASN A 212 11.92 -0.51 3.72
N PRO A 213 11.98 -0.77 2.40
CA PRO A 213 12.39 -2.08 1.88
C PRO A 213 13.81 -2.49 2.26
N ASN A 214 14.71 -1.51 2.46
CA ASN A 214 16.11 -1.76 2.81
C ASN A 214 16.37 -1.79 4.33
N ASP A 215 15.36 -1.55 5.16
CA ASP A 215 15.47 -1.60 6.61
C ASP A 215 15.04 -2.97 7.16
N LYS A 216 15.50 -3.30 8.37
CA LYS A 216 15.00 -4.46 9.11
C LYS A 216 13.49 -4.29 9.38
N PRO A 217 12.74 -5.40 9.45
CA PRO A 217 11.35 -5.35 9.88
C PRO A 217 11.19 -4.68 11.27
N VAL A 218 10.12 -3.92 11.43
CA VAL A 218 9.83 -3.22 12.70
C VAL A 218 9.10 -4.16 13.66
N PHE A 219 8.24 -5.03 13.11
CA PHE A 219 7.47 -6.01 13.87
C PHE A 219 6.94 -7.11 12.94
N LEU A 220 6.47 -8.20 13.54
CA LEU A 220 5.55 -9.11 12.88
C LEU A 220 4.11 -8.72 13.20
N ALA A 221 3.26 -8.85 12.20
CA ALA A 221 1.83 -8.56 12.31
C ALA A 221 1.00 -9.72 11.77
N LYS A 222 -0.29 -9.73 12.14
CA LYS A 222 -1.30 -10.60 11.54
C LYS A 222 -2.27 -9.82 10.69
N ASN A 223 -2.78 -10.44 9.64
CA ASN A 223 -3.98 -10.04 8.91
C ASN A 223 -4.86 -11.28 8.67
N ASP A 224 -6.17 -11.07 8.57
CA ASP A 224 -7.12 -12.07 8.08
C ASP A 224 -7.87 -11.45 6.89
N SER A 225 -7.36 -11.69 5.69
CA SER A 225 -7.86 -11.06 4.45
C SER A 225 -9.29 -11.47 4.08
N SER A 226 -9.82 -12.54 4.69
CA SER A 226 -11.24 -12.90 4.55
C SER A 226 -12.17 -11.94 5.29
N LYS A 227 -11.65 -11.17 6.24
CA LYS A 227 -12.42 -10.25 7.09
C LYS A 227 -12.25 -8.80 6.68
N ASP A 228 -11.00 -8.33 6.71
CA ASP A 228 -10.70 -6.92 6.48
C ASP A 228 -9.22 -6.69 6.15
N CYS A 229 -8.87 -5.42 5.95
CA CYS A 229 -7.50 -4.98 5.68
C CYS A 229 -6.66 -4.75 6.95
N ILE A 230 -7.14 -5.08 8.14
CA ILE A 230 -6.48 -4.68 9.40
C ILE A 230 -5.21 -5.49 9.65
N ILE A 231 -4.08 -4.82 9.68
CA ILE A 231 -2.76 -5.36 10.01
C ILE A 231 -2.50 -5.05 11.49
N THR A 232 -2.48 -6.10 12.31
CA THR A 232 -2.32 -5.96 13.77
C THR A 232 -0.93 -6.42 14.19
N PRO A 233 -0.05 -5.54 14.70
CA PRO A 233 1.24 -5.94 15.27
C PRO A 233 1.07 -6.94 16.41
N VAL A 234 1.87 -8.00 16.42
CA VAL A 234 1.83 -9.09 17.41
C VAL A 234 3.14 -9.27 18.15
N ALA A 235 4.30 -9.10 17.49
CA ALA A 235 5.61 -9.38 18.09
C ALA A 235 6.75 -8.62 17.39
N GLU A 236 7.92 -8.52 18.03
CA GLU A 236 9.12 -7.94 17.41
C GLU A 236 9.94 -8.95 16.60
N ASN A 237 9.75 -10.25 16.86
CA ASN A 237 10.48 -11.33 16.18
C ASN A 237 9.59 -12.55 15.96
N ILE A 238 10.02 -13.48 15.10
CA ILE A 238 9.20 -14.63 14.71
C ILE A 238 8.96 -15.61 15.85
N PHE A 239 9.89 -15.75 16.82
CA PHE A 239 9.72 -16.63 17.95
C PHE A 239 8.55 -16.18 18.82
N ALA A 240 8.47 -14.88 19.12
CA ALA A 240 7.35 -14.30 19.85
C ALA A 240 6.03 -14.36 19.07
N ALA A 241 6.07 -14.16 17.75
CA ALA A 241 4.88 -14.24 16.90
C ALA A 241 4.31 -15.66 16.83
N VAL A 242 5.17 -16.68 16.72
CA VAL A 242 4.75 -18.09 16.74
C VAL A 242 4.27 -18.48 18.14
N TYR A 243 4.97 -18.06 19.20
CA TYR A 243 4.52 -18.29 20.57
C TYR A 243 3.12 -17.69 20.79
N TRP A 244 2.90 -16.45 20.35
CA TRP A 244 1.59 -15.80 20.40
C TRP A 244 0.52 -16.63 19.66
N PHE A 245 0.80 -17.11 18.44
CA PHE A 245 -0.12 -17.93 17.66
C PHE A 245 -0.48 -19.22 18.40
N LEU A 246 0.52 -19.94 18.92
CA LEU A 246 0.34 -21.20 19.63
C LEU A 246 -0.49 -21.04 20.92
N GLN A 247 -0.30 -19.93 21.66
CA GLN A 247 -1.13 -19.65 22.83
C GLN A 247 -2.60 -19.41 22.49
N ASN A 248 -2.90 -18.85 21.31
CA ASN A 248 -4.27 -18.65 20.85
C ASN A 248 -4.88 -19.95 20.27
N GLU A 249 -4.07 -20.81 19.62
CA GLU A 249 -4.55 -22.02 18.96
C GLU A 249 -4.75 -23.19 19.92
N LYS A 250 -4.06 -23.23 21.05
CA LYS A 250 -4.13 -24.33 22.02
C LYS A 250 -5.53 -24.65 22.55
N SER A 251 -6.45 -23.70 22.50
CA SER A 251 -7.85 -23.90 22.92
C SER A 251 -8.73 -24.60 21.91
N SER A 252 -8.23 -24.87 20.70
CA SER A 252 -9.03 -25.43 19.58
C SER A 252 -9.44 -26.90 19.83
N SER A 253 -8.58 -27.70 20.47
CA SER A 253 -8.88 -29.09 20.88
C SER A 253 -7.85 -29.59 21.90
N PRO A 254 -8.16 -30.69 22.68
CA PRO A 254 -7.20 -31.27 23.61
C PRO A 254 -5.88 -31.71 22.97
N PHE A 255 -5.93 -32.35 21.81
CA PHE A 255 -4.73 -32.79 21.07
C PHE A 255 -3.92 -31.59 20.59
N MET A 256 -4.60 -30.57 20.09
CA MET A 256 -3.98 -29.31 19.69
C MET A 256 -3.31 -28.63 20.87
N SER A 257 -3.94 -28.66 22.04
CA SER A 257 -3.37 -28.09 23.28
C SER A 257 -2.00 -28.69 23.59
N ILE A 258 -1.86 -30.02 23.54
CA ILE A 258 -0.59 -30.70 23.83
C ILE A 258 0.48 -30.34 22.78
N ALA A 259 0.14 -30.39 21.50
CA ALA A 259 1.07 -30.06 20.42
C ALA A 259 1.55 -28.59 20.51
N CYS A 260 0.60 -27.67 20.71
CA CYS A 260 0.92 -26.23 20.88
C CYS A 260 1.75 -25.98 22.11
N GLN A 261 1.46 -26.64 23.26
CA GLN A 261 2.24 -26.48 24.49
C GLN A 261 3.70 -26.91 24.26
N LYS A 262 3.91 -28.11 23.73
CA LYS A 262 5.25 -28.65 23.47
C LYS A 262 6.06 -27.72 22.56
N LEU A 263 5.48 -27.28 21.43
CA LEU A 263 6.18 -26.42 20.49
C LEU A 263 6.39 -25.01 21.06
N SER A 264 5.43 -24.46 21.83
CA SER A 264 5.58 -23.13 22.43
C SER A 264 6.70 -23.05 23.46
N GLU A 265 6.85 -24.10 24.29
CA GLU A 265 7.96 -24.20 25.26
C GLU A 265 9.31 -24.26 24.54
N LYS A 266 9.42 -25.07 23.47
CA LYS A 266 10.63 -25.15 22.66
C LYS A 266 10.98 -23.81 22.03
N VAL A 267 10.03 -23.19 21.28
CA VAL A 267 10.23 -21.92 20.57
C VAL A 267 10.62 -20.82 21.55
N LYS A 268 9.96 -20.75 22.71
CA LYS A 268 10.29 -19.78 23.74
C LYS A 268 11.70 -19.98 24.28
N LYS A 269 12.03 -21.21 24.74
CA LYS A 269 13.34 -21.53 25.30
C LYS A 269 14.47 -21.26 24.31
N TRP A 270 14.29 -21.71 23.06
CA TRP A 270 15.32 -21.52 22.03
C TRP A 270 15.49 -20.05 21.65
N GLY A 271 14.38 -19.32 21.52
CA GLY A 271 14.41 -17.87 21.22
C GLY A 271 15.13 -17.10 22.33
N GLU A 272 14.76 -17.31 23.60
CA GLU A 272 15.39 -16.65 24.74
C GLU A 272 16.88 -16.98 24.86
N SER A 273 17.28 -18.25 24.61
CA SER A 273 18.69 -18.68 24.60
C SER A 273 19.52 -18.02 23.48
N ASN A 274 18.88 -17.58 22.39
CA ASN A 274 19.52 -16.88 21.29
C ASN A 274 19.30 -15.35 21.34
N GLY A 275 18.88 -14.82 22.49
CA GLY A 275 18.76 -13.37 22.74
C GLY A 275 17.49 -12.71 22.19
N TYR A 276 16.49 -13.49 21.76
CA TYR A 276 15.19 -12.96 21.34
C TYR A 276 14.23 -12.87 22.53
N LYS A 277 13.61 -11.70 22.70
CA LYS A 277 12.53 -11.54 23.67
C LYS A 277 11.25 -12.16 23.11
N VAL A 278 10.63 -13.04 23.88
CA VAL A 278 9.37 -13.69 23.51
C VAL A 278 8.22 -12.99 24.24
N GLU A 279 7.93 -11.77 23.83
CA GLU A 279 6.93 -10.87 24.41
C GLU A 279 6.02 -10.30 23.31
N GLU A 280 4.84 -9.81 23.70
CA GLU A 280 3.94 -9.11 22.79
C GLU A 280 4.52 -7.75 22.38
N TYR A 281 4.18 -7.30 21.15
CA TYR A 281 4.63 -6.02 20.63
C TYR A 281 4.08 -4.83 21.42
N GLU A 282 4.96 -3.92 21.85
CA GLU A 282 4.55 -2.69 22.50
C GLU A 282 4.07 -1.64 21.50
N LYS A 283 2.76 -1.55 21.30
CA LYS A 283 2.12 -0.64 20.33
C LYS A 283 2.41 0.85 20.59
N LYS A 284 2.76 1.25 21.82
CA LYS A 284 3.01 2.66 22.15
C LYS A 284 4.21 3.25 21.41
N SER A 285 5.24 2.45 21.15
CA SER A 285 6.41 2.88 20.39
C SER A 285 6.04 3.25 18.94
N ARG A 286 5.19 2.44 18.30
CA ARG A 286 4.71 2.68 16.94
C ARG A 286 3.92 3.97 16.82
N ILE A 287 3.01 4.24 17.75
CA ILE A 287 2.17 5.45 17.76
C ILE A 287 3.00 6.74 17.79
N LYS A 288 4.18 6.71 18.42
CA LYS A 288 5.05 7.89 18.51
C LYS A 288 5.73 8.27 17.20
N ILE A 289 6.01 7.30 16.35
CA ILE A 289 6.79 7.49 15.10
C ILE A 289 5.93 7.57 13.85
N GLN A 290 4.73 6.98 13.84
CA GLN A 290 3.83 7.05 12.70
C GLN A 290 3.30 8.47 12.49
N ILE A 291 3.19 8.90 11.23
CA ILE A 291 2.66 10.21 10.88
C ILE A 291 1.13 10.24 10.91
N CYS A 292 0.51 9.14 10.51
CA CYS A 292 -0.94 8.93 10.57
C CYS A 292 -1.27 7.45 10.76
N LYS A 293 -2.48 7.18 11.26
CA LYS A 293 -3.05 5.85 11.34
C LYS A 293 -3.82 5.58 10.04
N THR A 294 -3.28 4.71 9.20
CA THR A 294 -3.91 4.28 7.94
C THR A 294 -5.13 3.39 8.16
N PHE A 295 -5.87 3.09 7.08
CA PHE A 295 -7.03 2.19 7.13
C PHE A 295 -6.65 0.78 7.58
N HIS A 296 -5.47 0.28 7.21
CA HIS A 296 -4.96 -1.01 7.69
C HIS A 296 -4.45 -1.00 9.15
N GLY A 297 -4.37 0.16 9.79
CA GLY A 297 -4.10 0.27 11.22
C GLY A 297 -2.63 0.21 11.66
N ALA A 298 -1.71 -0.24 10.80
CA ALA A 298 -0.27 -0.30 11.13
C ALA A 298 0.43 1.08 11.06
N GLY A 299 -0.24 2.09 10.48
CA GLY A 299 0.30 3.44 10.29
C GLY A 299 1.41 3.49 9.25
N ILE A 300 1.76 4.70 8.83
CA ILE A 300 2.90 4.96 7.93
C ILE A 300 3.94 5.85 8.59
N VAL A 301 5.19 5.62 8.22
CA VAL A 301 6.35 6.42 8.64
C VAL A 301 6.99 6.98 7.38
N VAL A 302 7.04 8.30 7.30
CA VAL A 302 7.64 9.05 6.19
C VAL A 302 8.52 10.18 6.72
N PRO A 303 9.51 10.64 5.96
CA PRO A 303 10.22 11.86 6.30
C PRO A 303 9.24 13.02 6.44
N TYR A 304 9.19 13.64 7.61
CA TYR A 304 8.32 14.77 7.91
C TYR A 304 9.05 15.83 8.70
N ASN A 305 9.11 17.03 8.16
CA ASN A 305 9.71 18.17 8.83
C ASN A 305 8.63 18.99 9.55
N LYS A 306 8.59 18.90 10.88
CA LYS A 306 7.61 19.60 11.71
C LYS A 306 7.70 21.13 11.62
N LYS A 307 8.88 21.70 11.29
CA LYS A 307 9.07 23.16 11.19
C LYS A 307 8.53 23.72 9.87
N THR A 308 8.84 23.05 8.77
CA THR A 308 8.41 23.45 7.42
C THR A 308 7.07 22.82 7.03
N GLN A 309 6.62 21.80 7.76
CA GLN A 309 5.41 21.00 7.47
C GLN A 309 5.47 20.30 6.10
N ILE A 310 6.69 20.02 5.59
CA ILE A 310 6.91 19.27 4.35
C ILE A 310 6.95 17.79 4.67
N GLY A 311 6.40 16.98 3.77
CA GLY A 311 6.39 15.51 3.80
C GLY A 311 5.03 14.91 4.09
N TYR A 312 4.13 15.67 4.73
CA TYR A 312 2.77 15.21 5.01
C TYR A 312 1.84 16.37 5.36
N ARG A 313 0.65 16.35 4.81
CA ARG A 313 -0.52 17.13 5.24
C ARG A 313 -1.74 16.24 5.33
N LYS A 314 -2.64 16.56 6.24
CA LYS A 314 -3.88 15.77 6.44
C LYS A 314 -4.73 15.75 5.18
N LEU A 315 -5.38 14.63 4.94
CA LEU A 315 -6.37 14.50 3.87
C LEU A 315 -7.49 15.54 4.00
N VAL A 316 -8.09 15.90 2.89
CA VAL A 316 -9.23 16.87 2.86
C VAL A 316 -10.47 16.31 3.54
N GLU A 317 -10.59 14.98 3.56
CA GLU A 317 -11.72 14.27 4.14
C GLU A 317 -11.30 13.47 5.37
N SER A 318 -12.22 13.34 6.33
CA SER A 318 -12.02 12.46 7.48
C SER A 318 -12.11 10.98 7.08
N ASN A 319 -11.42 10.09 7.80
CA ASN A 319 -11.53 8.65 7.59
C ASN A 319 -12.98 8.14 7.65
N ALA A 320 -13.83 8.76 8.49
CA ALA A 320 -15.24 8.41 8.57
C ALA A 320 -16.01 8.77 7.28
N ASN A 321 -15.72 9.94 6.70
CA ASN A 321 -16.34 10.36 5.44
C ASN A 321 -15.85 9.52 4.27
N ILE A 322 -14.54 9.23 4.22
CA ILE A 322 -13.96 8.35 3.19
C ILE A 322 -14.63 6.97 3.23
N LYS A 323 -14.80 6.37 4.43
CA LYS A 323 -15.52 5.10 4.57
C LYS A 323 -16.95 5.16 4.08
N LYS A 324 -17.67 6.25 4.36
CA LYS A 324 -19.03 6.45 3.85
C LYS A 324 -19.08 6.57 2.32
N MET A 325 -18.10 7.24 1.71
CA MET A 325 -18.01 7.31 0.25
C MET A 325 -17.73 5.94 -0.37
N PHE A 326 -16.83 5.15 0.23
CA PHE A 326 -16.57 3.79 -0.22
C PHE A 326 -17.80 2.90 -0.09
N GLN A 327 -18.50 2.95 1.05
CA GLN A 327 -19.74 2.21 1.24
C GLN A 327 -20.80 2.58 0.20
N LYS A 328 -21.00 3.86 -0.08
CA LYS A 328 -21.92 4.31 -1.15
C LYS A 328 -21.53 3.76 -2.53
N LEU A 329 -20.20 3.66 -2.81
CA LEU A 329 -19.73 3.14 -4.09
C LEU A 329 -19.97 1.63 -4.20
N GLU A 330 -19.81 0.88 -3.11
CA GLU A 330 -20.13 -0.55 -3.06
C GLU A 330 -21.62 -0.83 -3.20
N GLU A 331 -22.47 0.04 -2.62
CA GLU A 331 -23.94 -0.07 -2.66
C GLU A 331 -24.55 0.41 -3.98
N ALA A 332 -23.79 1.15 -4.80
CA ALA A 332 -24.27 1.72 -6.06
C ALA A 332 -24.61 0.62 -7.08
N SER A 333 -25.86 0.62 -7.56
CA SER A 333 -26.43 -0.45 -8.37
C SER A 333 -26.30 -0.26 -9.89
N GLY A 334 -25.84 0.90 -10.35
CA GLY A 334 -25.73 1.23 -11.77
C GLY A 334 -24.56 2.16 -12.10
N GLU A 335 -24.12 2.16 -13.37
CA GLU A 335 -22.98 2.96 -13.82
C GLU A 335 -23.15 4.46 -13.57
N ALA A 336 -24.35 5.00 -13.73
CA ALA A 336 -24.63 6.41 -13.47
C ALA A 336 -24.47 6.77 -11.98
N GLU A 337 -24.92 5.88 -11.08
CA GLU A 337 -24.77 6.07 -9.65
C GLU A 337 -23.31 5.92 -9.22
N LYS A 338 -22.62 4.89 -9.71
CA LYS A 338 -21.16 4.71 -9.49
C LYS A 338 -20.38 5.94 -9.97
N SER A 339 -20.64 6.43 -11.17
CA SER A 339 -19.99 7.62 -11.73
C SER A 339 -20.20 8.86 -10.85
N LYS A 340 -21.41 9.03 -10.30
CA LYS A 340 -21.71 10.12 -9.36
C LYS A 340 -20.87 10.01 -8.10
N VAL A 341 -20.80 8.82 -7.48
CA VAL A 341 -20.01 8.62 -6.25
C VAL A 341 -18.51 8.74 -6.54
N LEU A 342 -18.03 8.25 -7.66
CA LEU A 342 -16.63 8.44 -8.09
C LEU A 342 -16.29 9.93 -8.23
N SER A 343 -17.24 10.75 -8.73
CA SER A 343 -17.08 12.21 -8.78
C SER A 343 -16.99 12.85 -7.38
N GLU A 344 -17.64 12.26 -6.37
CA GLU A 344 -17.51 12.69 -4.96
C GLU A 344 -16.14 12.33 -4.37
N ILE A 345 -15.51 11.21 -4.82
CA ILE A 345 -14.20 10.75 -4.37
C ILE A 345 -13.05 11.49 -5.11
N GLN A 346 -13.27 11.90 -6.35
CA GLN A 346 -12.25 12.52 -7.20
C GLN A 346 -11.50 13.71 -6.54
N PRO A 347 -12.13 14.61 -5.77
CA PRO A 347 -11.44 15.68 -5.06
C PRO A 347 -10.37 15.17 -4.07
N LEU A 348 -10.60 14.03 -3.40
CA LEU A 348 -9.60 13.40 -2.51
C LEU A 348 -8.38 12.93 -3.31
N ILE A 349 -8.61 12.27 -4.46
CA ILE A 349 -7.55 11.76 -5.33
C ILE A 349 -6.73 12.94 -5.89
N THR A 350 -7.42 13.96 -6.42
CA THR A 350 -6.77 15.17 -6.97
C THR A 350 -5.95 15.93 -5.93
N TYR A 351 -6.51 16.12 -4.73
CA TYR A 351 -5.80 16.76 -3.63
C TYR A 351 -4.51 16.00 -3.26
N SER A 352 -4.60 14.67 -3.22
CA SER A 352 -3.46 13.82 -2.86
C SER A 352 -2.39 13.81 -3.95
N SER A 353 -2.79 13.87 -5.22
CA SER A 353 -1.84 14.03 -6.35
C SER A 353 -1.14 15.38 -6.32
N ILE A 354 -1.87 16.48 -6.02
CA ILE A 354 -1.27 17.80 -5.83
C ILE A 354 -0.31 17.80 -4.63
N ALA A 355 -0.65 17.07 -3.56
CA ALA A 355 0.22 16.93 -2.40
C ALA A 355 1.55 16.26 -2.74
N LEU A 356 1.54 15.24 -3.59
CA LEU A 356 2.77 14.60 -4.10
C LEU A 356 3.63 15.57 -4.90
N ASP A 357 3.04 16.37 -5.79
CA ASP A 357 3.76 17.43 -6.55
C ASP A 357 4.40 18.47 -5.61
N GLU A 358 3.84 18.66 -4.43
CA GLU A 358 4.28 19.64 -3.42
C GLU A 358 5.17 19.01 -2.32
N CYS A 359 5.71 17.81 -2.58
CA CYS A 359 6.60 17.08 -1.68
C CYS A 359 5.93 16.54 -0.39
N ASP A 360 4.61 16.50 -0.31
CA ASP A 360 3.88 15.89 0.80
C ASP A 360 3.58 14.42 0.51
N PHE A 361 4.64 13.62 0.34
CA PHE A 361 4.57 12.23 -0.13
C PHE A 361 3.76 11.31 0.80
N GLY A 362 3.77 11.60 2.11
CA GLY A 362 2.96 10.87 3.09
C GLY A 362 1.46 11.00 2.86
N THR A 363 1.00 12.12 2.29
CA THR A 363 -0.43 12.36 1.98
C THR A 363 -0.89 11.48 0.82
N GLY A 364 -0.07 11.39 -0.24
CA GLY A 364 -0.35 10.48 -1.36
C GLY A 364 -0.33 9.03 -0.92
N LEU A 365 0.62 8.66 -0.03
CA LEU A 365 0.71 7.31 0.52
C LEU A 365 -0.53 6.98 1.38
N GLU A 366 -0.99 7.88 2.26
CA GLU A 366 -2.20 7.68 3.07
C GLU A 366 -3.45 7.50 2.21
N ALA A 367 -3.66 8.37 1.21
CA ALA A 367 -4.79 8.28 0.30
C ALA A 367 -4.73 7.00 -0.54
N GLY A 368 -3.58 6.67 -1.12
CA GLY A 368 -3.38 5.44 -1.87
C GLY A 368 -3.67 4.19 -1.03
N MET A 369 -3.23 4.17 0.25
CA MET A 369 -3.56 3.10 1.19
C MET A 369 -5.05 3.01 1.49
N ALA A 370 -5.75 4.15 1.64
CA ALA A 370 -7.19 4.14 1.86
C ALA A 370 -7.93 3.52 0.66
N LEU A 371 -7.57 3.92 -0.56
CA LEU A 371 -8.15 3.36 -1.79
C LEU A 371 -7.81 1.87 -1.95
N PHE A 372 -6.58 1.45 -1.66
CA PHE A 372 -6.17 0.05 -1.68
C PHE A 372 -6.97 -0.79 -0.68
N CYS A 373 -7.11 -0.31 0.56
CA CYS A 373 -7.82 -0.98 1.64
C CYS A 373 -9.33 -1.07 1.40
N SER A 374 -9.92 -0.24 0.53
CA SER A 374 -11.33 -0.37 0.16
C SER A 374 -11.61 -1.69 -0.57
N GLY A 375 -10.65 -2.19 -1.33
CA GLY A 375 -10.83 -3.39 -2.16
C GLY A 375 -11.75 -3.19 -3.36
N ILE A 376 -12.22 -1.97 -3.62
CA ILE A 376 -13.18 -1.62 -4.67
C ILE A 376 -12.47 -1.57 -6.02
N GLN A 377 -13.03 -2.26 -7.03
CA GLN A 377 -12.41 -2.42 -8.34
C GLN A 377 -12.20 -1.07 -9.05
N GLU A 378 -13.18 -0.19 -9.00
CA GLU A 378 -13.17 1.12 -9.65
C GLU A 378 -12.07 2.05 -9.10
N LEU A 379 -11.59 1.79 -7.88
CA LEU A 379 -10.55 2.59 -7.23
C LEU A 379 -9.14 2.03 -7.40
N GLN A 380 -8.99 0.84 -7.97
CA GLN A 380 -7.69 0.16 -8.05
C GLN A 380 -6.66 0.92 -8.89
N SER A 381 -7.07 1.50 -10.01
CA SER A 381 -6.17 2.31 -10.86
C SER A 381 -5.62 3.52 -10.10
N SER A 382 -6.49 4.26 -9.41
CA SER A 382 -6.10 5.42 -8.60
C SER A 382 -5.24 5.02 -7.40
N ALA A 383 -5.55 3.89 -6.74
CA ALA A 383 -4.72 3.33 -5.68
C ALA A 383 -3.30 3.00 -6.19
N THR A 384 -3.21 2.33 -7.33
CA THR A 384 -1.93 1.96 -7.95
C THR A 384 -1.10 3.20 -8.29
N SER A 385 -1.71 4.20 -8.92
CA SER A 385 -1.04 5.45 -9.29
C SER A 385 -0.49 6.19 -8.08
N LEU A 386 -1.34 6.45 -7.06
CA LEU A 386 -0.93 7.17 -5.85
C LEU A 386 0.15 6.42 -5.08
N LEU A 387 0.01 5.10 -4.88
CA LEU A 387 0.97 4.29 -4.14
C LEU A 387 2.31 4.19 -4.87
N SER A 388 2.29 3.87 -6.18
CA SER A 388 3.53 3.77 -6.97
C SER A 388 4.30 5.09 -6.97
N SER A 389 3.61 6.22 -7.22
CA SER A 389 4.23 7.54 -7.21
C SER A 389 4.78 7.90 -5.83
N SER A 390 4.00 7.64 -4.76
CA SER A 390 4.44 7.90 -3.38
C SER A 390 5.69 7.11 -3.02
N TYR A 391 5.73 5.81 -3.32
CA TYR A 391 6.89 4.97 -3.03
C TYR A 391 8.13 5.42 -3.81
N THR A 392 7.99 5.71 -5.10
CA THR A 392 9.09 6.18 -5.94
C THR A 392 9.64 7.52 -5.41
N LEU A 393 8.79 8.48 -5.06
CA LEU A 393 9.21 9.76 -4.49
C LEU A 393 9.84 9.62 -3.10
N LEU A 394 9.43 8.62 -2.32
CA LEU A 394 10.03 8.26 -1.04
C LEU A 394 11.32 7.42 -1.18
N LYS A 395 11.79 7.12 -2.40
CA LYS A 395 12.95 6.25 -2.68
C LYS A 395 12.77 4.83 -2.16
N ARG A 396 11.56 4.28 -2.34
CA ARG A 396 11.16 2.91 -1.98
C ARG A 396 10.74 2.16 -3.24
N GLU A 397 11.63 2.08 -4.22
CA GLU A 397 11.36 1.53 -5.56
C GLU A 397 10.90 0.07 -5.50
N GLU A 398 11.42 -0.71 -4.55
CA GLU A 398 11.01 -2.09 -4.33
C GLU A 398 9.53 -2.18 -3.96
N PHE A 399 9.04 -1.28 -3.10
CA PHE A 399 7.61 -1.20 -2.76
C PHE A 399 6.76 -0.72 -3.93
N ALA A 400 7.28 0.22 -4.73
CA ALA A 400 6.61 0.66 -5.94
C ALA A 400 6.44 -0.51 -6.93
N LYS A 401 7.48 -1.34 -7.11
CA LYS A 401 7.41 -2.54 -7.93
C LYS A 401 6.43 -3.57 -7.37
N ILE A 402 6.50 -3.85 -6.07
CA ILE A 402 5.59 -4.80 -5.41
C ILE A 402 4.14 -4.39 -5.61
N ILE A 403 3.77 -3.13 -5.39
CA ILE A 403 2.37 -2.70 -5.53
C ILE A 403 1.88 -2.79 -6.97
N GLN A 404 2.70 -2.41 -7.95
CA GLN A 404 2.34 -2.49 -9.37
C GLN A 404 2.03 -3.93 -9.79
N VAL A 405 2.90 -4.87 -9.41
CA VAL A 405 2.71 -6.30 -9.73
C VAL A 405 1.53 -6.87 -8.93
N HIS A 406 1.42 -6.54 -7.65
CA HIS A 406 0.30 -7.01 -6.83
C HIS A 406 -1.04 -6.54 -7.41
N MET A 407 -1.20 -5.27 -7.74
CA MET A 407 -2.47 -4.73 -8.27
C MET A 407 -2.85 -5.36 -9.62
N LYS A 408 -1.88 -5.72 -10.45
CA LYS A 408 -2.12 -6.43 -11.71
C LYS A 408 -2.64 -7.85 -11.52
N HIS A 409 -2.24 -8.54 -10.43
CA HIS A 409 -2.54 -9.94 -10.16
C HIS A 409 -3.36 -10.13 -8.87
N ARG A 410 -3.89 -9.05 -8.30
CA ARG A 410 -4.62 -9.06 -7.02
C ARG A 410 -5.82 -9.99 -7.07
N ARG A 411 -5.90 -10.92 -6.11
CA ARG A 411 -6.99 -11.89 -6.03
C ARG A 411 -7.38 -12.18 -4.58
N LYS A 412 -8.64 -12.53 -4.37
CA LYS A 412 -9.17 -13.02 -3.09
C LYS A 412 -8.99 -14.54 -3.01
N GLY A 413 -8.89 -15.06 -1.80
CA GLY A 413 -8.88 -16.50 -1.52
C GLY A 413 -7.82 -16.93 -0.53
N PRO A 414 -7.99 -18.13 0.04
CA PRO A 414 -7.09 -18.68 1.07
C PRO A 414 -5.77 -19.19 0.50
N ASP A 415 -5.74 -19.56 -0.77
CA ASP A 415 -4.55 -20.04 -1.48
C ASP A 415 -4.17 -19.05 -2.57
N VAL A 416 -3.20 -18.20 -2.25
CA VAL A 416 -2.64 -17.20 -3.16
C VAL A 416 -1.28 -17.60 -3.71
N ALA A 417 -0.84 -18.85 -3.48
CA ALA A 417 0.31 -19.43 -4.16
C ALA A 417 0.05 -19.47 -5.67
N LEU A 418 1.05 -19.11 -6.46
CA LEU A 418 0.91 -19.10 -7.93
C LEU A 418 0.81 -20.52 -8.52
N TRP A 419 1.37 -21.51 -7.81
CA TRP A 419 1.49 -22.90 -8.25
C TRP A 419 0.78 -23.90 -7.32
N GLY A 420 -0.09 -23.44 -6.43
CA GLY A 420 -0.63 -24.15 -5.25
C GLY A 420 -1.65 -25.25 -5.51
N ASN A 421 -1.72 -25.89 -6.66
CA ASN A 421 -2.65 -27.04 -6.86
C ASN A 421 -1.99 -28.33 -7.38
N LYS A 422 -0.66 -28.43 -7.41
CA LYS A 422 0.05 -29.63 -7.89
C LYS A 422 0.95 -30.32 -6.87
N ILE A 423 0.99 -29.83 -5.62
CA ILE A 423 1.72 -30.48 -4.54
C ILE A 423 0.70 -30.97 -3.49
N GLN A 424 -0.05 -32.01 -3.81
CA GLN A 424 -0.69 -32.91 -2.87
C GLN A 424 -0.24 -34.33 -3.18
#